data_88dcf0ef1def142513e3cd533802abc4
#
_entry.id   88dcf0ef1def142513e3cd533802abc4
#
_cell.length_a   1.000
_cell.length_b   1.000
_cell.length_c   1.000
_cell.angle_alpha   90.00
_cell.angle_beta   90.00
_cell.angle_gamma   90.00
#
_symmetry.space_group_name_H-M   'P 1'
#
loop_
_entity.id
_entity.type
_entity.pdbx_description
1 polymer ?
#
loop_
_entity_poly.entity_id
_entity_poly.type
_entity_poly.pdbx_seq_one_letter_code
_entity_poly.pdbx_strand_id
1 'polypeptide(L)'
;MSNDINEAIEQIEISYEYMLAYAAQGRATDQGDHPSPVREYLDKMHSSCDLLLSSLEYDKKFKNEYFIDAVISDIKVSRSLLALALRMKDISSQIVDNLNASVHLRAMLTDLFVLEDVLKIET
;
A
#
# COMPACT_ATOMS: atom_id res chain seq x y z
N MET A 1 13.29 12.81 -6.44
CA MET A 1 12.82 11.51 -6.96
C MET A 1 12.98 10.40 -5.95
N SER A 2 14.21 10.09 -5.51
CA SER A 2 14.42 9.06 -4.46
C SER A 2 13.65 9.36 -3.18
N ASN A 3 13.60 10.63 -2.78
CA ASN A 3 12.89 11.03 -1.56
C ASN A 3 11.39 10.77 -1.65
N ASP A 4 10.79 11.04 -2.81
CA ASP A 4 9.36 10.82 -3.01
C ASP A 4 9.03 9.33 -2.97
N ILE A 5 9.87 8.49 -3.56
CA ILE A 5 9.70 7.04 -3.53
C ILE A 5 9.84 6.55 -2.09
N ASN A 6 10.87 6.98 -1.38
CA ASN A 6 11.10 6.54 0.01
C ASN A 6 9.96 6.99 0.93
N GLU A 7 9.46 8.21 0.77
CA GLU A 7 8.34 8.70 1.56
C GLU A 7 7.06 7.92 1.29
N ALA A 8 6.81 7.57 0.02
CA ALA A 8 5.65 6.78 -0.34
C ALA A 8 5.73 5.37 0.24
N ILE A 9 6.90 4.74 0.18
CA ILE A 9 7.11 3.42 0.78
C ILE A 9 6.91 3.48 2.28
N GLU A 10 7.46 4.49 2.95
CA GLU A 10 7.31 4.66 4.38
C GLU A 10 5.83 4.81 4.77
N GLN A 11 5.08 5.60 4.01
CA GLN A 11 3.65 5.78 4.28
C GLN A 11 2.89 4.46 4.11
N ILE A 12 3.24 3.66 3.12
CA ILE A 12 2.62 2.35 2.91
C ILE A 12 2.91 1.44 4.11
N GLU A 13 4.14 1.45 4.61
CA GLU A 13 4.53 0.66 5.79
C GLU A 13 3.73 1.11 7.03
N ILE A 14 3.62 2.41 7.25
CA ILE A 14 2.86 2.97 8.37
C ILE A 14 1.39 2.55 8.29
N SER A 15 0.80 2.66 7.10
CA SER A 15 -0.60 2.27 6.90
C SER A 15 -0.78 0.77 7.14
N TYR A 16 0.15 -0.05 6.67
CA TYR A 16 0.07 -1.50 6.86
C TYR A 16 0.14 -1.88 8.35
N GLU A 17 1.01 -1.23 9.12
CA GLU A 17 1.09 -1.46 10.56
C GLU A 17 -0.27 -1.17 11.23
N TYR A 18 -0.90 -0.06 10.85
CA TYR A 18 -2.22 0.27 11.38
C TYR A 18 -3.26 -0.77 10.97
N MET A 19 -3.20 -1.23 9.73
CA MET A 19 -4.11 -2.26 9.22
C MET A 19 -3.98 -3.57 9.99
N LEU A 20 -2.76 -3.95 10.38
CA LEU A 20 -2.54 -5.14 11.21
C LEU A 20 -3.21 -4.98 12.58
N ALA A 21 -3.06 -3.82 13.20
CA ALA A 21 -3.68 -3.54 14.49
C ALA A 21 -5.21 -3.53 14.38
N TYR A 22 -5.74 -2.90 13.35
CA TYR A 22 -7.19 -2.82 13.14
C TYR A 22 -7.81 -4.20 12.90
N ALA A 23 -7.13 -5.05 12.13
CA ALA A 23 -7.58 -6.40 11.84
C ALA A 23 -7.78 -7.21 13.13
N ALA A 24 -6.98 -6.94 14.16
CA ALA A 24 -7.04 -7.64 15.43
C ALA A 24 -8.14 -7.15 16.37
N GLN A 25 -8.80 -6.03 16.05
CA GLN A 25 -9.79 -5.41 16.93
C GLN A 25 -11.19 -6.04 16.89
N GLY A 26 -11.48 -6.86 15.89
CA GLY A 26 -12.78 -7.52 15.78
C GLY A 26 -13.95 -6.58 15.54
N ARG A 27 -13.72 -5.46 14.88
CA ARG A 27 -14.74 -4.43 14.66
C ARG A 27 -15.62 -4.75 13.45
N ALA A 28 -16.92 -4.45 13.57
CA ALA A 28 -17.86 -4.59 12.47
C ALA A 28 -17.84 -3.36 11.55
N THR A 29 -17.43 -2.19 12.07
CA THR A 29 -17.44 -0.94 11.32
C THR A 29 -16.30 -0.03 11.80
N ASP A 30 -15.83 0.83 10.90
CA ASP A 30 -14.87 1.89 11.23
C ASP A 30 -15.57 3.14 11.78
N GLN A 31 -16.90 3.13 11.79
CA GLN A 31 -17.73 4.27 12.20
C GLN A 31 -18.40 3.96 13.56
N GLY A 32 -19.38 4.77 13.94
CA GLY A 32 -20.13 4.56 15.18
C GLY A 32 -19.62 5.41 16.33
N ASP A 33 -19.89 4.98 17.56
CA ASP A 33 -19.57 5.74 18.77
C ASP A 33 -18.07 5.88 19.03
N HIS A 34 -17.31 4.90 18.59
CA HIS A 34 -15.84 4.89 18.72
C HIS A 34 -15.21 4.70 17.34
N PRO A 35 -15.18 5.77 16.53
CA PRO A 35 -14.68 5.64 15.16
C PRO A 35 -13.19 5.35 15.12
N SER A 36 -12.78 4.66 14.04
CA SER A 36 -11.37 4.36 13.78
C SER A 36 -10.91 5.10 12.54
N PRO A 37 -9.67 5.57 12.49
CA PRO A 37 -9.12 6.22 11.30
C PRO A 37 -8.64 5.23 10.23
N VAL A 38 -9.07 3.96 10.25
CA VAL A 38 -8.60 2.96 9.30
C VAL A 38 -8.81 3.39 7.84
N ARG A 39 -9.96 4.03 7.56
CA ARG A 39 -10.27 4.51 6.20
C ARG A 39 -9.24 5.52 5.72
N GLU A 40 -8.79 6.39 6.61
CA GLU A 40 -7.76 7.38 6.33
C GLU A 40 -6.43 6.71 5.98
N TYR A 41 -6.05 5.67 6.71
CA TYR A 41 -4.81 4.92 6.44
C TYR A 41 -4.89 4.17 5.11
N LEU A 42 -6.05 3.57 4.80
CA LEU A 42 -6.25 2.92 3.49
C LEU A 42 -6.13 3.93 2.35
N ASP A 43 -6.69 5.12 2.55
CA ASP A 43 -6.63 6.19 1.56
C ASP A 43 -5.19 6.68 1.37
N LYS A 44 -4.43 6.80 2.44
CA LYS A 44 -3.02 7.19 2.37
C LYS A 44 -2.19 6.14 1.64
N MET A 45 -2.46 4.86 1.87
CA MET A 45 -1.79 3.79 1.14
C MET A 45 -2.13 3.86 -0.35
N HIS A 46 -3.40 4.09 -0.67
CA HIS A 46 -3.85 4.25 -2.05
C HIS A 46 -3.14 5.41 -2.74
N SER A 47 -3.08 6.57 -2.09
CA SER A 47 -2.40 7.75 -2.63
C SER A 47 -0.91 7.51 -2.82
N SER A 48 -0.28 6.78 -1.90
CA SER A 48 1.14 6.44 -2.02
C SER A 48 1.39 5.51 -3.20
N CYS A 49 0.44 4.62 -3.51
CA CYS A 49 0.50 3.80 -4.73
C CYS A 49 0.54 4.67 -5.97
N ASP A 50 -0.28 5.73 -6.02
CA ASP A 50 -0.29 6.66 -7.16
C ASP A 50 1.05 7.37 -7.33
N LEU A 51 1.64 7.83 -6.23
CA LEU A 51 2.95 8.47 -6.26
C LEU A 51 4.02 7.53 -6.79
N LEU A 52 4.01 6.27 -6.30
CA LEU A 52 4.99 5.27 -6.74
C LEU A 52 4.83 4.96 -8.22
N LEU A 53 3.60 4.81 -8.69
CA LEU A 53 3.35 4.52 -10.11
C LEU A 53 3.90 5.64 -10.99
N SER A 54 3.63 6.90 -10.62
CA SER A 54 4.17 8.03 -11.36
C SER A 54 5.69 8.02 -11.40
N SER A 55 6.32 7.76 -10.26
CA SER A 55 7.78 7.76 -10.18
C SER A 55 8.41 6.61 -10.94
N LEU A 56 7.84 5.41 -10.82
CA LEU A 56 8.43 4.22 -11.44
C LEU A 56 8.19 4.15 -12.95
N GLU A 57 7.03 4.59 -13.42
CA GLU A 57 6.69 4.52 -14.85
C GLU A 57 7.45 5.55 -15.67
N TYR A 58 7.75 6.71 -15.11
CA TYR A 58 8.34 7.82 -15.86
C TYR A 58 9.83 8.03 -15.63
N ASP A 59 10.43 7.33 -14.69
CA ASP A 59 11.87 7.45 -14.44
C ASP A 59 12.65 6.57 -15.41
N LYS A 60 13.52 7.19 -16.21
CA LYS A 60 14.29 6.49 -17.23
C LYS A 60 15.20 5.41 -16.70
N LYS A 61 15.68 5.55 -15.45
CA LYS A 61 16.59 4.56 -14.88
C LYS A 61 15.92 3.21 -14.59
N PHE A 62 14.59 3.18 -14.54
CA PHE A 62 13.82 1.96 -14.32
C PHE A 62 13.31 1.33 -15.60
N LYS A 63 13.59 1.96 -16.74
CA LYS A 63 13.10 1.48 -18.03
C LYS A 63 13.73 0.13 -18.40
N ASN A 64 12.87 -0.80 -18.86
CA ASN A 64 13.28 -2.14 -19.30
C ASN A 64 13.80 -3.05 -18.18
N GLU A 65 13.45 -2.75 -16.93
CA GLU A 65 13.77 -3.61 -15.80
C GLU A 65 12.56 -4.51 -15.48
N TYR A 66 12.72 -5.81 -15.68
CA TYR A 66 11.63 -6.77 -15.43
C TYR A 66 11.12 -6.71 -13.98
N PHE A 67 12.02 -6.54 -13.02
CA PHE A 67 11.60 -6.43 -11.63
C PHE A 67 10.71 -5.20 -11.42
N ILE A 68 11.08 -4.07 -12.01
CA ILE A 68 10.29 -2.84 -11.90
C ILE A 68 8.92 -3.03 -12.56
N ASP A 69 8.87 -3.72 -13.69
CA ASP A 69 7.58 -4.03 -14.34
C ASP A 69 6.68 -4.84 -13.42
N ALA A 70 7.25 -5.82 -12.71
CA ALA A 70 6.50 -6.63 -11.74
C ALA A 70 6.02 -5.77 -10.57
N VAL A 71 6.88 -4.89 -10.06
CA VAL A 71 6.51 -3.97 -8.96
C VAL A 71 5.35 -3.09 -9.39
N ILE A 72 5.42 -2.51 -10.58
CA ILE A 72 4.34 -1.67 -11.12
C ILE A 72 3.03 -2.45 -11.20
N SER A 73 3.08 -3.68 -11.71
CA SER A 73 1.90 -4.52 -11.81
C SER A 73 1.30 -4.82 -10.43
N ASP A 74 2.15 -5.17 -9.46
CA ASP A 74 1.71 -5.47 -8.09
C ASP A 74 1.10 -4.23 -7.42
N ILE A 75 1.67 -3.06 -7.66
CA ILE A 75 1.12 -1.81 -7.12
C ILE A 75 -0.26 -1.52 -7.73
N LYS A 76 -0.41 -1.70 -9.04
CA LYS A 76 -1.70 -1.46 -9.71
C LYS A 76 -2.80 -2.37 -9.16
N VAL A 77 -2.49 -3.65 -8.98
CA VAL A 77 -3.45 -4.60 -8.42
C VAL A 77 -3.80 -4.23 -6.99
N SER A 78 -2.79 -3.93 -6.16
CA SER A 78 -3.01 -3.56 -4.76
C SER A 78 -3.82 -2.27 -4.64
N ARG A 79 -3.52 -1.28 -5.49
CA ARG A 79 -4.27 -0.02 -5.52
C ARG A 79 -5.75 -0.27 -5.81
N SER A 80 -6.03 -1.13 -6.78
CA SER A 80 -7.41 -1.50 -7.13
C SER A 80 -8.12 -2.18 -5.96
N LEU A 81 -7.42 -3.06 -5.27
CA LEU A 81 -7.95 -3.76 -4.10
C LEU A 81 -8.31 -2.75 -2.98
N LEU A 82 -7.43 -1.80 -2.72
CA LEU A 82 -7.68 -0.74 -1.74
C LEU A 82 -8.88 0.14 -2.14
N ALA A 83 -8.99 0.47 -3.43
CA ALA A 83 -10.10 1.26 -3.93
C ALA A 83 -11.44 0.55 -3.72
N LEU A 84 -11.48 -0.76 -3.91
CA LEU A 84 -12.69 -1.56 -3.68
C LEU A 84 -13.08 -1.53 -2.20
N ALA A 85 -12.11 -1.67 -1.30
CA ALA A 85 -12.38 -1.59 0.14
C ALA A 85 -12.90 -0.21 0.54
N LEU A 86 -12.32 0.85 -0.04
CA LEU A 86 -12.72 2.22 0.28
C LEU A 86 -14.14 2.56 -0.17
N ARG A 87 -14.71 1.79 -1.10
CA ARG A 87 -16.11 1.98 -1.53
C ARG A 87 -17.11 1.43 -0.52
N MET A 88 -16.66 0.60 0.41
CA MET A 88 -17.57 0.00 1.37
C MET A 88 -18.06 1.03 2.38
N LYS A 89 -19.34 0.94 2.74
CA LYS A 89 -19.91 1.82 3.74
C LYS A 89 -19.25 1.61 5.10
N ASP A 90 -19.11 0.35 5.47
CA ASP A 90 -18.50 -0.05 6.75
C ASP A 90 -17.24 -0.87 6.44
N ILE A 91 -16.12 -0.47 7.01
CA ILE A 91 -14.88 -1.22 6.87
C ILE A 91 -14.67 -2.00 8.15
N SER A 92 -14.87 -3.33 8.06
CA SER A 92 -14.73 -4.21 9.21
C SER A 92 -13.28 -4.65 9.39
N SER A 93 -12.98 -5.12 10.61
CA SER A 93 -11.68 -5.76 10.87
C SER A 93 -11.47 -6.99 9.99
N GLN A 94 -12.55 -7.73 9.70
CA GLN A 94 -12.50 -8.90 8.82
C GLN A 94 -12.05 -8.52 7.40
N ILE A 95 -12.59 -7.43 6.85
CA ILE A 95 -12.21 -6.96 5.52
C ILE A 95 -10.71 -6.59 5.51
N VAL A 96 -10.26 -5.88 6.54
CA VAL A 96 -8.85 -5.48 6.62
C VAL A 96 -7.94 -6.70 6.82
N ASP A 97 -8.39 -7.66 7.61
CA ASP A 97 -7.64 -8.92 7.78
C ASP A 97 -7.46 -9.61 6.42
N ASN A 98 -8.51 -9.66 5.61
CA ASN A 98 -8.44 -10.24 4.27
C ASN A 98 -7.54 -9.44 3.34
N LEU A 99 -7.54 -8.11 3.46
CA LEU A 99 -6.59 -7.27 2.71
C LEU A 99 -5.15 -7.62 3.08
N ASN A 100 -4.86 -7.71 4.38
CA ASN A 100 -3.53 -8.03 4.87
C ASN A 100 -3.06 -9.40 4.41
N ALA A 101 -3.99 -10.35 4.29
CA ALA A 101 -3.70 -11.71 3.85
C ALA A 101 -3.60 -11.85 2.34
N SER A 102 -4.05 -10.85 1.57
CA SER A 102 -4.04 -10.90 0.11
C SER A 102 -2.62 -11.07 -0.42
N VAL A 103 -2.44 -12.07 -1.29
CA VAL A 103 -1.15 -12.31 -1.93
C VAL A 103 -0.69 -11.09 -2.73
N HIS A 104 -1.63 -10.33 -3.28
CA HIS A 104 -1.31 -9.16 -4.10
C HIS A 104 -0.76 -8.02 -3.26
N LEU A 105 -1.39 -7.73 -2.12
CA LEU A 105 -0.90 -6.69 -1.22
C LEU A 105 0.46 -7.10 -0.63
N ARG A 106 0.61 -8.35 -0.24
CA ARG A 106 1.86 -8.86 0.31
C ARG A 106 2.99 -8.83 -0.72
N ALA A 107 2.68 -9.15 -1.99
CA ALA A 107 3.65 -9.07 -3.07
C ALA A 107 4.15 -7.63 -3.24
N MET A 108 3.23 -6.66 -3.24
CA MET A 108 3.60 -5.25 -3.32
C MET A 108 4.52 -4.87 -2.17
N LEU A 109 4.16 -5.22 -0.94
CA LEU A 109 4.96 -4.88 0.24
C LEU A 109 6.38 -5.47 0.15
N THR A 110 6.47 -6.74 -0.22
CA THR A 110 7.77 -7.42 -0.36
C THR A 110 8.61 -6.76 -1.45
N ASP A 111 8.00 -6.45 -2.60
CA ASP A 111 8.68 -5.77 -3.71
C ASP A 111 9.24 -4.42 -3.27
N LEU A 112 8.45 -3.67 -2.50
CA LEU A 112 8.85 -2.34 -2.04
C LEU A 112 10.01 -2.41 -1.05
N PHE A 113 10.06 -3.44 -0.20
CA PHE A 113 11.20 -3.64 0.68
C PHE A 113 12.48 -3.87 -0.11
N VAL A 114 12.41 -4.69 -1.16
CA VAL A 114 13.57 -4.93 -2.04
C VAL A 114 13.95 -3.64 -2.77
N LEU A 115 12.98 -2.92 -3.30
CA LEU A 115 13.22 -1.67 -4.00
C LEU A 115 13.91 -0.64 -3.09
N GLU A 116 13.45 -0.54 -1.86
CA GLU A 116 14.03 0.36 -0.87
C GLU A 116 15.51 0.05 -0.64
N ASP A 117 15.85 -1.23 -0.50
CA ASP A 117 17.24 -1.66 -0.32
C ASP A 117 18.09 -1.32 -1.55
N VAL A 118 17.56 -1.55 -2.74
CA VAL A 118 18.26 -1.24 -3.99
C VAL A 118 18.55 0.26 -4.10
N LEU A 119 17.56 1.09 -3.76
CA LEU A 119 17.71 2.55 -3.81
C LEU A 119 18.76 3.06 -2.81
N LYS A 120 18.87 2.43 -1.66
CA LYS A 120 19.89 2.78 -0.66
C LYS A 120 21.29 2.51 -1.19
N ILE A 121 21.47 1.43 -1.94
CA ILE A 121 22.78 1.07 -2.50
C ILE A 121 23.19 2.08 -3.56
N GLU A 122 22.25 2.58 -4.36
CA GLU A 122 22.51 3.53 -5.44
C GLU A 122 22.77 4.96 -4.95
N THR A 123 22.37 5.28 -3.75
CA THR A 123 22.58 6.59 -3.17
C THR A 123 23.76 6.59 -2.21
#